data_2fd793bcbdab85c84ae93779441d0637
#
_entry.id   2fd793bcbdab85c84ae93779441d0637
#
_cell.length_a   1.000
_cell.length_b   1.000
_cell.length_c   1.000
_cell.angle_alpha   90.00
_cell.angle_beta   90.00
_cell.angle_gamma   90.00
#
_symmetry.space_group_name_H-M   'P 1'
#
loop_
_entity.id
_entity.type
_entity.pdbx_description
1 polymer ?
#
loop_
_entity_poly.entity_id
_entity_poly.type
_entity_poly.pdbx_seq_one_letter_code
_entity_poly.pdbx_strand_id
1 'polypeptide(L)'
;MAKCRSHGFKIFLDFHYSDTWADPGAQAIPKNWIGLNVEQLEDSVYTFTKNIMSKIKPEYVQIGNEINGGMLWDLGKYTNEGNFVKLLKAGVRGSREASPESKIIIHFAGLEGSDYFFNIMKNASLDYDVIGLSYYPVWHGKSLALLETTIERLQKDYNKKVLIAEVSYPFTLQYADYTNNVLGLESQLVNGYAATKVGQQNFVKEIRSIVERTKSIGFCYWGGEWIAFKGDKATDGSSYENQALFDFQHKALPAFSAFH
;
A
#
# COMPACT_ATOMS: atom_id res chain seq x y z
N MET A 1 3.57 9.05 16.87
CA MET A 1 4.22 9.90 15.86
C MET A 1 5.39 10.70 16.41
N ALA A 2 5.26 11.43 17.55
CA ALA A 2 6.40 12.16 18.13
C ALA A 2 7.63 11.26 18.38
N LYS A 3 7.41 10.05 18.94
CA LYS A 3 8.47 9.06 19.13
C LYS A 3 9.11 8.58 17.82
N CYS A 4 8.37 8.40 16.74
CA CYS A 4 8.94 8.02 15.45
C CYS A 4 9.84 9.14 14.90
N ARG A 5 9.35 10.39 14.95
CA ARG A 5 10.13 11.55 14.51
C ARG A 5 11.39 11.79 15.35
N SER A 6 11.34 11.55 16.66
CA SER A 6 12.54 11.67 17.51
C SER A 6 13.63 10.64 17.19
N HIS A 7 13.28 9.56 16.46
CA HIS A 7 14.22 8.59 15.92
C HIS A 7 14.56 8.81 14.44
N GLY A 8 14.17 9.97 13.87
CA GLY A 8 14.49 10.33 12.48
C GLY A 8 13.55 9.70 11.43
N PHE A 9 12.49 9.01 11.83
CA PHE A 9 11.53 8.43 10.89
C PHE A 9 10.61 9.50 10.30
N LYS A 10 10.35 9.39 9.01
CA LYS A 10 9.27 10.09 8.32
C LYS A 10 7.95 9.38 8.57
N ILE A 11 6.86 10.12 8.52
CA ILE A 11 5.51 9.56 8.65
C ILE A 11 4.91 9.43 7.26
N PHE A 12 4.43 8.22 6.95
CA PHE A 12 3.57 7.92 5.81
C PHE A 12 2.19 7.61 6.37
N LEU A 13 1.20 8.45 6.07
CA LEU A 13 -0.19 8.31 6.51
C LEU A 13 -1.00 7.75 5.36
N ASP A 14 -1.72 6.66 5.60
CA ASP A 14 -2.62 6.06 4.63
C ASP A 14 -4.08 6.24 5.05
N PHE A 15 -4.92 6.77 4.15
CA PHE A 15 -6.36 6.91 4.33
C PHE A 15 -7.11 5.78 3.61
N HIS A 16 -7.69 4.86 4.36
CA HIS A 16 -8.57 3.84 3.79
C HIS A 16 -9.98 4.37 3.48
N TYR A 17 -10.44 5.41 4.17
CA TYR A 17 -11.81 5.96 4.11
C TYR A 17 -12.88 4.87 4.32
N SER A 18 -12.61 3.92 5.19
CA SER A 18 -13.48 2.80 5.53
C SER A 18 -13.35 2.46 7.01
N ASP A 19 -14.37 1.85 7.62
CA ASP A 19 -14.31 1.29 8.97
C ASP A 19 -13.62 -0.10 8.98
N THR A 20 -13.35 -0.64 7.81
CA THR A 20 -12.68 -1.92 7.59
C THR A 20 -11.45 -1.73 6.68
N TRP A 21 -10.71 -2.79 6.45
CA TRP A 21 -9.67 -2.77 5.42
C TRP A 21 -10.28 -2.41 4.06
N ALA A 22 -9.71 -1.42 3.38
CA ALA A 22 -10.01 -1.09 2.01
C ALA A 22 -8.92 -1.69 1.10
N ASP A 23 -9.34 -2.45 0.10
CA ASP A 23 -8.48 -3.14 -0.86
C ASP A 23 -9.19 -3.23 -2.23
N PRO A 24 -8.60 -3.83 -3.29
CA PRO A 24 -9.24 -3.92 -4.60
C PRO A 24 -10.58 -4.67 -4.61
N GLY A 25 -10.86 -5.50 -3.60
CA GLY A 25 -12.12 -6.25 -3.44
C GLY A 25 -13.16 -5.57 -2.54
N ALA A 26 -12.75 -4.58 -1.74
CA ALA A 26 -13.63 -3.97 -0.73
C ALA A 26 -13.28 -2.49 -0.50
N GLN A 27 -14.21 -1.60 -0.83
CA GLN A 27 -14.08 -0.14 -0.64
C GLN A 27 -15.36 0.40 0.03
N ALA A 28 -15.70 -0.18 1.19
CA ALA A 28 -16.96 0.11 1.87
C ALA A 28 -17.02 1.53 2.43
N ILE A 29 -18.17 2.18 2.25
CA ILE A 29 -18.44 3.49 2.87
C ILE A 29 -18.46 3.32 4.41
N PRO A 30 -17.80 4.20 5.18
CA PRO A 30 -17.86 4.19 6.63
C PRO A 30 -19.30 4.29 7.15
N LYS A 31 -19.60 3.64 8.26
CA LYS A 31 -20.95 3.59 8.84
C LYS A 31 -21.59 4.98 8.98
N ASN A 32 -20.81 5.98 9.40
CA ASN A 32 -21.29 7.34 9.60
C ASN A 32 -21.56 8.11 8.30
N TRP A 33 -21.18 7.56 7.14
CA TRP A 33 -21.37 8.18 5.82
C TRP A 33 -22.39 7.42 4.96
N ILE A 34 -22.97 6.34 5.47
CA ILE A 34 -24.03 5.58 4.78
C ILE A 34 -25.24 6.49 4.56
N GLY A 35 -25.77 6.48 3.35
CA GLY A 35 -26.94 7.28 2.95
C GLY A 35 -26.63 8.70 2.50
N LEU A 36 -25.36 9.14 2.56
CA LEU A 36 -24.96 10.41 1.97
C LEU A 36 -25.01 10.33 0.45
N ASN A 37 -25.40 11.44 -0.19
CA ASN A 37 -25.20 11.61 -1.63
C ASN A 37 -23.73 11.96 -1.94
N VAL A 38 -23.37 12.04 -3.22
CA VAL A 38 -21.97 12.23 -3.63
C VAL A 38 -21.40 13.58 -3.19
N GLU A 39 -22.20 14.64 -3.14
CA GLU A 39 -21.80 15.97 -2.70
C GLU A 39 -21.50 15.99 -1.20
N GLN A 40 -22.38 15.38 -0.41
CA GLN A 40 -22.17 15.22 1.04
C GLN A 40 -20.97 14.32 1.35
N LEU A 41 -20.76 13.29 0.53
CA LEU A 41 -19.61 12.38 0.67
C LEU A 41 -18.30 13.09 0.31
N GLU A 42 -18.31 13.94 -0.75
CA GLU A 42 -17.18 14.80 -1.10
C GLU A 42 -16.80 15.73 0.07
N ASP A 43 -17.77 16.39 0.67
CA ASP A 43 -17.51 17.27 1.83
C ASP A 43 -17.01 16.51 3.04
N SER A 44 -17.53 15.31 3.27
CA SER A 44 -17.06 14.41 4.35
C SER A 44 -15.62 13.97 4.15
N VAL A 45 -15.24 13.56 2.95
CA VAL A 45 -13.85 13.19 2.60
C VAL A 45 -12.91 14.38 2.79
N TYR A 46 -13.29 15.54 2.26
CA TYR A 46 -12.49 16.77 2.41
C TYR A 46 -12.29 17.14 3.87
N THR A 47 -13.38 17.22 4.64
CA THR A 47 -13.34 17.67 6.05
C THR A 47 -12.56 16.69 6.92
N PHE A 48 -12.81 15.38 6.75
CA PHE A 48 -12.08 14.33 7.47
C PHE A 48 -10.58 14.39 7.19
N THR A 49 -10.21 14.41 5.91
CA THR A 49 -8.81 14.48 5.49
C THR A 49 -8.13 15.73 6.05
N LYS A 50 -8.73 16.91 5.87
CA LYS A 50 -8.19 18.19 6.36
C LYS A 50 -7.96 18.16 7.88
N ASN A 51 -8.93 17.63 8.64
CA ASN A 51 -8.85 17.56 10.10
C ASN A 51 -7.70 16.65 10.57
N ILE A 52 -7.50 15.50 9.91
CA ILE A 52 -6.41 14.58 10.26
C ILE A 52 -5.06 15.17 9.84
N MET A 53 -4.96 15.66 8.61
CA MET A 53 -3.74 16.24 8.06
C MET A 53 -3.24 17.43 8.87
N SER A 54 -4.14 18.31 9.35
CA SER A 54 -3.76 19.46 10.19
C SER A 54 -3.09 19.05 11.52
N LYS A 55 -3.46 17.90 12.06
CA LYS A 55 -2.93 17.37 13.33
C LYS A 55 -1.63 16.58 13.14
N ILE A 56 -1.55 15.81 12.05
CA ILE A 56 -0.45 14.86 11.83
C ILE A 56 0.69 15.51 11.07
N LYS A 57 0.39 16.26 10.00
CA LYS A 57 1.36 16.86 9.06
C LYS A 57 2.42 15.84 8.66
N PRO A 58 2.04 14.73 8.01
CA PRO A 58 2.95 13.66 7.62
C PRO A 58 3.85 14.14 6.47
N GLU A 59 4.98 13.48 6.27
CA GLU A 59 5.84 13.72 5.11
C GLU A 59 5.23 13.14 3.83
N TYR A 60 4.49 12.03 3.95
CA TYR A 60 3.76 11.37 2.87
C TYR A 60 2.33 11.07 3.29
N VAL A 61 1.38 11.24 2.37
CA VAL A 61 -0.03 10.90 2.59
C VAL A 61 -0.58 10.16 1.39
N GLN A 62 -1.23 9.04 1.62
CA GLN A 62 -1.93 8.25 0.62
C GLN A 62 -3.43 8.53 0.69
N ILE A 63 -4.01 8.91 -0.45
CA ILE A 63 -5.45 9.22 -0.55
C ILE A 63 -6.17 8.02 -1.15
N GLY A 64 -6.70 7.18 -0.26
CA GLY A 64 -7.28 5.89 -0.60
C GLY A 64 -6.26 4.77 -0.72
N ASN A 65 -6.58 3.58 -0.19
CA ASN A 65 -5.74 2.40 -0.28
C ASN A 65 -6.22 1.50 -1.42
N GLU A 66 -5.29 1.13 -2.33
CA GLU A 66 -5.52 0.18 -3.42
C GLU A 66 -6.83 0.44 -4.19
N ILE A 67 -7.02 1.67 -4.62
CA ILE A 67 -8.27 2.17 -5.21
C ILE A 67 -8.45 1.82 -6.70
N ASN A 68 -7.99 0.64 -7.10
CA ASN A 68 -8.09 0.12 -8.48
C ASN A 68 -9.50 0.20 -9.04
N GLY A 69 -10.49 -0.18 -8.22
CA GLY A 69 -11.91 -0.17 -8.55
C GLY A 69 -12.65 1.11 -8.13
N GLY A 70 -11.93 2.15 -7.75
CA GLY A 70 -12.49 3.35 -7.12
C GLY A 70 -12.43 3.28 -5.60
N MET A 71 -13.13 4.19 -4.92
CA MET A 71 -13.20 4.29 -3.46
C MET A 71 -14.64 4.55 -3.01
N LEU A 72 -14.99 4.22 -1.76
CA LEU A 72 -16.32 4.53 -1.20
C LEU A 72 -17.48 4.01 -2.08
N TRP A 73 -17.49 2.69 -2.31
CA TRP A 73 -18.48 2.04 -3.18
C TRP A 73 -19.90 2.12 -2.56
N ASP A 74 -20.97 2.21 -3.41
CA ASP A 74 -20.96 2.21 -4.88
C ASP A 74 -20.73 3.58 -5.52
N LEU A 75 -20.89 4.69 -4.77
CA LEU A 75 -20.89 6.04 -5.33
C LEU A 75 -19.56 6.41 -6.03
N GLY A 76 -18.44 6.02 -5.45
CA GLY A 76 -17.11 6.32 -5.97
C GLY A 76 -16.45 5.16 -6.70
N LYS A 77 -17.20 4.21 -7.29
CA LYS A 77 -16.64 3.21 -8.20
C LYS A 77 -16.02 3.86 -9.43
N TYR A 78 -14.92 3.30 -9.94
CA TYR A 78 -14.26 3.81 -11.15
C TYR A 78 -15.18 3.78 -12.39
N THR A 79 -16.19 2.91 -12.41
CA THR A 79 -17.23 2.87 -13.45
C THR A 79 -18.11 4.12 -13.45
N ASN A 80 -18.11 4.87 -12.36
CA ASN A 80 -18.63 6.23 -12.27
C ASN A 80 -17.45 7.21 -12.08
N GLU A 81 -16.64 7.36 -13.13
CA GLU A 81 -15.38 8.10 -13.12
C GLU A 81 -15.53 9.51 -12.56
N GLY A 82 -16.63 10.21 -12.91
CA GLY A 82 -16.89 11.57 -12.43
C GLY A 82 -16.98 11.66 -10.90
N ASN A 83 -17.71 10.74 -10.27
CA ASN A 83 -17.82 10.68 -8.81
C ASN A 83 -16.51 10.24 -8.18
N PHE A 84 -15.85 9.21 -8.73
CA PHE A 84 -14.57 8.73 -8.23
C PHE A 84 -13.53 9.85 -8.19
N VAL A 85 -13.37 10.57 -9.31
CA VAL A 85 -12.42 11.68 -9.40
C VAL A 85 -12.82 12.85 -8.46
N LYS A 86 -14.12 13.13 -8.32
CA LYS A 86 -14.63 14.15 -7.39
C LYS A 86 -14.21 13.83 -5.94
N LEU A 87 -14.45 12.61 -5.48
CA LEU A 87 -14.09 12.16 -4.12
C LEU A 87 -12.58 12.19 -3.90
N LEU A 88 -11.81 11.73 -4.89
CA LEU A 88 -10.36 11.74 -4.82
C LEU A 88 -9.80 13.18 -4.75
N LYS A 89 -10.33 14.10 -5.56
CA LYS A 89 -9.98 15.53 -5.51
C LYS A 89 -10.30 16.16 -4.15
N ALA A 90 -11.35 15.72 -3.48
CA ALA A 90 -11.71 16.20 -2.15
C ALA A 90 -10.63 15.84 -1.11
N GLY A 91 -10.15 14.61 -1.11
CA GLY A 91 -9.04 14.17 -0.25
C GLY A 91 -7.74 14.92 -0.55
N VAL A 92 -7.40 15.06 -1.83
CA VAL A 92 -6.23 15.84 -2.27
C VAL A 92 -6.33 17.29 -1.81
N ARG A 93 -7.45 17.97 -2.03
CA ARG A 93 -7.69 19.35 -1.59
C ARG A 93 -7.54 19.50 -0.08
N GLY A 94 -8.18 18.61 0.70
CA GLY A 94 -8.04 18.60 2.16
C GLY A 94 -6.60 18.45 2.63
N SER A 95 -5.82 17.60 1.97
CA SER A 95 -4.40 17.42 2.25
C SER A 95 -3.56 18.64 1.92
N ARG A 96 -3.72 19.20 0.72
CA ARG A 96 -2.95 20.40 0.29
C ARG A 96 -3.21 21.60 1.19
N GLU A 97 -4.46 21.85 1.57
CA GLU A 97 -4.81 22.98 2.43
C GLU A 97 -4.26 22.82 3.86
N ALA A 98 -4.27 21.60 4.40
CA ALA A 98 -3.85 21.37 5.79
C ALA A 98 -2.34 21.15 5.95
N SER A 99 -1.69 20.60 4.93
CA SER A 99 -0.27 20.28 4.96
C SER A 99 0.33 20.33 3.53
N PRO A 100 0.60 21.53 3.00
CA PRO A 100 1.03 21.73 1.61
C PRO A 100 2.37 21.06 1.28
N GLU A 101 3.22 20.83 2.29
CA GLU A 101 4.53 20.18 2.12
C GLU A 101 4.44 18.64 2.02
N SER A 102 3.31 18.04 2.42
CA SER A 102 3.11 16.60 2.34
C SER A 102 3.08 16.13 0.90
N LYS A 103 3.81 15.04 0.59
CA LYS A 103 3.76 14.39 -0.71
C LYS A 103 2.54 13.50 -0.81
N ILE A 104 1.66 13.78 -1.76
CA ILE A 104 0.43 13.01 -1.98
C ILE A 104 0.70 11.81 -2.87
N ILE A 105 0.30 10.64 -2.41
CA ILE A 105 0.41 9.36 -3.08
C ILE A 105 -0.98 8.92 -3.54
N ILE A 106 -1.08 8.43 -4.78
CA ILE A 106 -2.25 7.71 -5.29
C ILE A 106 -1.84 6.26 -5.49
N HIS A 107 -2.59 5.34 -4.89
CA HIS A 107 -2.20 3.95 -4.70
C HIS A 107 -3.03 2.99 -5.56
N PHE A 108 -2.32 2.14 -6.30
CA PHE A 108 -2.85 1.10 -7.16
C PHE A 108 -2.22 -0.26 -6.79
N ALA A 109 -3.03 -1.29 -6.66
CA ALA A 109 -2.55 -2.66 -6.40
C ALA A 109 -2.16 -3.34 -7.70
N GLY A 110 -0.90 -3.75 -7.79
CA GLY A 110 -0.39 -4.53 -8.91
C GLY A 110 0.25 -3.71 -10.03
N LEU A 111 0.49 -4.37 -11.15
CA LEU A 111 1.20 -3.83 -12.31
C LEU A 111 0.27 -3.68 -13.51
N GLU A 112 -0.54 -4.70 -13.77
CA GLU A 112 -1.49 -4.73 -14.88
C GLU A 112 -2.63 -3.74 -14.65
N GLY A 113 -2.99 -2.97 -15.66
CA GLY A 113 -4.04 -1.94 -15.58
C GLY A 113 -3.59 -0.62 -14.96
N SER A 114 -2.37 -0.54 -14.40
CA SER A 114 -1.85 0.70 -13.80
C SER A 114 -1.83 1.88 -14.77
N ASP A 115 -1.51 1.66 -16.04
CA ASP A 115 -1.54 2.73 -17.06
C ASP A 115 -2.94 3.29 -17.26
N TYR A 116 -3.93 2.42 -17.41
CA TYR A 116 -5.32 2.86 -17.57
C TYR A 116 -5.76 3.70 -16.35
N PHE A 117 -5.46 3.21 -15.15
CA PHE A 117 -5.80 3.90 -13.91
C PHE A 117 -5.13 5.28 -13.80
N PHE A 118 -3.82 5.37 -13.98
CA PHE A 118 -3.12 6.65 -13.89
C PHE A 118 -3.43 7.60 -15.06
N ASN A 119 -3.93 7.08 -16.18
CA ASN A 119 -4.42 7.91 -17.26
C ASN A 119 -5.72 8.64 -16.88
N ILE A 120 -6.59 8.04 -16.08
CA ILE A 120 -7.75 8.74 -15.45
C ILE A 120 -7.27 9.92 -14.62
N MET A 121 -6.25 9.71 -13.77
CA MET A 121 -5.69 10.77 -12.92
C MET A 121 -5.08 11.92 -13.75
N LYS A 122 -4.38 11.57 -14.82
CA LYS A 122 -3.79 12.54 -15.76
C LYS A 122 -4.87 13.36 -16.48
N ASN A 123 -5.89 12.69 -17.03
CA ASN A 123 -7.00 13.35 -17.72
C ASN A 123 -7.80 14.28 -16.78
N ALA A 124 -7.97 13.85 -15.54
CA ALA A 124 -8.62 14.65 -14.50
C ALA A 124 -7.76 15.80 -13.95
N SER A 125 -6.49 15.91 -14.41
CA SER A 125 -5.51 16.87 -13.86
C SER A 125 -5.44 16.81 -12.32
N LEU A 126 -5.38 15.58 -11.77
CA LEU A 126 -5.30 15.37 -10.33
C LEU A 126 -3.95 15.86 -9.79
N ASP A 127 -3.97 16.67 -8.74
CA ASP A 127 -2.76 17.19 -8.09
C ASP A 127 -2.20 16.19 -7.08
N TYR A 128 -1.33 15.29 -7.52
CA TYR A 128 -0.59 14.35 -6.68
C TYR A 128 0.89 14.32 -7.03
N ASP A 129 1.73 13.79 -6.15
CA ASP A 129 3.20 13.81 -6.28
C ASP A 129 3.77 12.46 -6.68
N VAL A 130 3.19 11.37 -6.19
CA VAL A 130 3.80 10.02 -6.19
C VAL A 130 2.78 8.98 -6.63
N ILE A 131 3.22 8.06 -7.46
CA ILE A 131 2.51 6.82 -7.80
C ILE A 131 2.86 5.77 -6.74
N GLY A 132 1.87 5.25 -6.01
CA GLY A 132 2.00 4.10 -5.12
C GLY A 132 1.62 2.81 -5.83
N LEU A 133 2.40 1.75 -5.65
CA LEU A 133 2.09 0.42 -6.16
C LEU A 133 2.20 -0.62 -5.04
N SER A 134 1.20 -1.50 -4.88
CA SER A 134 1.42 -2.77 -4.17
C SER A 134 2.06 -3.77 -5.10
N TYR A 135 3.05 -4.50 -4.61
CA TYR A 135 3.64 -5.61 -5.34
C TYR A 135 3.73 -6.86 -4.46
N TYR A 136 2.77 -7.75 -4.64
CA TYR A 136 2.74 -9.08 -4.05
C TYR A 136 2.84 -10.13 -5.16
N PRO A 137 3.94 -10.89 -5.25
CA PRO A 137 4.15 -11.83 -6.37
C PRO A 137 3.02 -12.86 -6.54
N VAL A 138 2.35 -13.22 -5.46
CA VAL A 138 1.24 -14.18 -5.48
C VAL A 138 0.03 -13.68 -6.28
N TRP A 139 -0.20 -12.36 -6.31
CA TRP A 139 -1.34 -11.75 -7.02
C TRP A 139 -0.95 -10.94 -8.26
N HIS A 140 0.25 -10.34 -8.23
CA HIS A 140 0.66 -9.34 -9.22
C HIS A 140 1.70 -9.86 -10.22
N GLY A 141 1.94 -11.19 -10.19
CA GLY A 141 2.91 -11.84 -11.05
C GLY A 141 4.33 -11.86 -10.50
N LYS A 142 5.10 -12.89 -10.88
CA LYS A 142 6.39 -13.23 -10.29
C LYS A 142 7.58 -12.64 -11.04
N SER A 143 7.35 -11.81 -12.04
CA SER A 143 8.42 -11.21 -12.83
C SER A 143 8.90 -9.91 -12.20
N LEU A 144 10.04 -9.95 -11.54
CA LEU A 144 10.71 -8.75 -11.02
C LEU A 144 11.16 -7.80 -12.15
N ALA A 145 11.51 -8.34 -13.32
CA ALA A 145 11.80 -7.53 -14.48
C ALA A 145 10.56 -6.74 -14.98
N LEU A 146 9.35 -7.34 -14.90
CA LEU A 146 8.12 -6.64 -15.24
C LEU A 146 7.82 -5.53 -14.21
N LEU A 147 8.07 -5.77 -12.92
CA LEU A 147 7.96 -4.72 -11.90
C LEU A 147 8.88 -3.54 -12.25
N GLU A 148 10.16 -3.81 -12.53
CA GLU A 148 11.15 -2.78 -12.86
C GLU A 148 10.73 -1.96 -14.09
N THR A 149 10.40 -2.63 -15.20
CA THR A 149 9.98 -1.96 -16.44
C THR A 149 8.67 -1.20 -16.29
N THR A 150 7.73 -1.69 -15.47
CA THR A 150 6.48 -0.97 -15.16
C THR A 150 6.77 0.31 -14.40
N ILE A 151 7.63 0.26 -13.38
CA ILE A 151 8.03 1.44 -12.62
C ILE A 151 8.66 2.49 -13.57
N GLU A 152 9.62 2.10 -14.40
CA GLU A 152 10.30 3.01 -15.34
C GLU A 152 9.30 3.67 -16.30
N ARG A 153 8.38 2.88 -16.84
CA ARG A 153 7.34 3.35 -17.75
C ARG A 153 6.40 4.35 -17.07
N LEU A 154 5.87 4.03 -15.88
CA LEU A 154 4.99 4.93 -15.14
C LEU A 154 5.69 6.24 -14.78
N GLN A 155 6.95 6.20 -14.36
CA GLN A 155 7.72 7.42 -14.08
C GLN A 155 7.88 8.29 -15.30
N LYS A 156 8.14 7.69 -16.46
CA LYS A 156 8.32 8.39 -17.73
C LYS A 156 6.99 9.00 -18.24
N ASP A 157 5.90 8.20 -18.27
CA ASP A 157 4.65 8.57 -18.95
C ASP A 157 3.82 9.59 -18.14
N TYR A 158 3.98 9.57 -16.80
CA TYR A 158 3.26 10.47 -15.88
C TYR A 158 4.15 11.56 -15.26
N ASN A 159 5.45 11.53 -15.50
CA ASN A 159 6.43 12.45 -14.88
C ASN A 159 6.27 12.50 -13.35
N LYS A 160 6.09 11.33 -12.74
CA LYS A 160 5.94 11.14 -11.29
C LYS A 160 6.99 10.14 -10.80
N LYS A 161 7.35 10.24 -9.52
CA LYS A 161 8.12 9.18 -8.87
C LYS A 161 7.20 8.04 -8.45
N VAL A 162 7.76 6.83 -8.38
CA VAL A 162 7.06 5.65 -7.86
C VAL A 162 7.56 5.32 -6.46
N LEU A 163 6.64 4.86 -5.62
CA LEU A 163 6.88 4.19 -4.34
C LEU A 163 6.28 2.78 -4.45
N ILE A 164 7.01 1.74 -4.12
CA ILE A 164 6.40 0.44 -3.84
C ILE A 164 5.77 0.57 -2.45
N ALA A 165 4.47 0.91 -2.42
CA ALA A 165 3.74 1.23 -1.19
C ALA A 165 3.55 0.00 -0.30
N GLU A 166 3.46 -1.18 -0.93
CA GLU A 166 3.35 -2.44 -0.21
C GLU A 166 4.14 -3.55 -0.91
N VAL A 167 4.87 -4.32 -0.12
CA VAL A 167 5.53 -5.57 -0.55
C VAL A 167 5.79 -6.44 0.67
N SER A 168 5.60 -7.74 0.55
CA SER A 168 6.04 -8.72 1.56
C SER A 168 6.50 -10.01 0.92
N TYR A 169 7.21 -10.85 1.68
CA TYR A 169 7.71 -12.15 1.20
C TYR A 169 7.92 -13.11 2.37
N PRO A 170 7.66 -14.43 2.20
CA PRO A 170 7.73 -15.36 3.31
C PRO A 170 9.17 -15.76 3.66
N PHE A 171 9.42 -15.92 4.96
CA PHE A 171 10.64 -16.53 5.47
C PHE A 171 10.51 -18.05 5.67
N THR A 172 9.29 -18.59 5.55
CA THR A 172 8.98 -20.02 5.67
C THR A 172 7.61 -20.31 5.07
N LEU A 173 7.34 -21.56 4.69
CA LEU A 173 5.99 -22.05 4.37
C LEU A 173 5.34 -22.79 5.55
N GLN A 174 6.03 -22.87 6.69
CA GLN A 174 5.48 -23.48 7.91
C GLN A 174 4.49 -22.55 8.57
N TYR A 175 3.69 -23.12 9.46
CA TYR A 175 2.66 -22.44 10.24
C TYR A 175 3.12 -22.39 11.71
N ALA A 176 2.89 -21.26 12.37
CA ALA A 176 3.08 -21.12 13.81
C ALA A 176 1.82 -21.53 14.60
N ASP A 177 0.65 -21.40 13.97
CA ASP A 177 -0.65 -21.77 14.54
C ASP A 177 -1.55 -22.45 13.46
N TYR A 178 -2.84 -22.55 13.69
CA TYR A 178 -3.81 -23.14 12.74
C TYR A 178 -4.47 -22.10 11.83
N THR A 179 -4.04 -20.84 11.86
CA THR A 179 -4.50 -19.80 10.93
C THR A 179 -3.90 -20.06 9.54
N ASN A 180 -4.75 -20.04 8.52
CA ASN A 180 -4.26 -20.21 7.15
C ASN A 180 -3.39 -19.01 6.71
N ASN A 181 -2.17 -19.30 6.28
CA ASN A 181 -1.29 -18.29 5.69
C ASN A 181 -1.75 -17.93 4.27
N VAL A 182 -1.77 -16.63 3.95
CA VAL A 182 -2.06 -16.11 2.60
C VAL A 182 -1.06 -16.67 1.58
N LEU A 183 0.20 -16.81 1.96
CA LEU A 183 1.26 -17.38 1.15
C LEU A 183 1.79 -18.66 1.82
N GLY A 184 1.34 -19.82 1.37
CA GLY A 184 1.63 -21.13 1.98
C GLY A 184 2.15 -22.19 1.02
N LEU A 185 2.31 -21.88 -0.28
CA LEU A 185 2.69 -22.86 -1.31
C LEU A 185 3.95 -22.42 -2.06
N GLU A 186 4.82 -23.40 -2.40
CA GLU A 186 6.00 -23.15 -3.25
C GLU A 186 5.66 -22.56 -4.61
N SER A 187 4.51 -22.98 -5.17
CA SER A 187 4.03 -22.44 -6.45
C SER A 187 3.70 -20.94 -6.40
N GLN A 188 3.62 -20.33 -5.24
CA GLN A 188 3.37 -18.89 -5.04
C GLN A 188 4.67 -18.07 -4.98
N LEU A 189 5.83 -18.73 -4.85
CA LEU A 189 7.12 -18.06 -4.72
C LEU A 189 7.66 -17.54 -6.06
N VAL A 190 8.51 -16.55 -5.99
CA VAL A 190 9.32 -16.06 -7.12
C VAL A 190 10.48 -17.04 -7.35
N ASN A 191 10.73 -17.43 -8.60
CA ASN A 191 11.83 -18.30 -8.93
C ASN A 191 13.18 -17.73 -8.45
N GLY A 192 13.99 -18.56 -7.80
CA GLY A 192 15.26 -18.14 -7.21
C GLY A 192 15.18 -17.59 -5.78
N TYR A 193 13.98 -17.40 -5.22
CA TYR A 193 13.76 -16.91 -3.86
C TYR A 193 12.93 -17.93 -3.06
N ALA A 194 13.59 -18.89 -2.44
CA ALA A 194 12.91 -19.88 -1.59
C ALA A 194 12.32 -19.22 -0.33
N ALA A 195 11.24 -19.80 0.22
CA ALA A 195 10.68 -19.39 1.51
C ALA A 195 11.60 -19.83 2.66
N THR A 196 12.69 -19.13 2.84
CA THR A 196 13.67 -19.27 3.91
C THR A 196 14.08 -17.90 4.42
N LYS A 197 14.67 -17.83 5.62
CA LYS A 197 15.17 -16.55 6.18
C LYS A 197 16.14 -15.83 5.23
N VAL A 198 16.97 -16.57 4.51
CA VAL A 198 17.91 -16.03 3.50
C VAL A 198 17.17 -15.67 2.20
N GLY A 199 16.20 -16.50 1.78
CA GLY A 199 15.40 -16.22 0.58
C GLY A 199 14.55 -14.95 0.73
N GLN A 200 13.93 -14.75 1.89
CA GLN A 200 13.23 -13.49 2.22
C GLN A 200 14.20 -12.30 2.16
N GLN A 201 15.35 -12.39 2.81
CA GLN A 201 16.38 -11.35 2.79
C GLN A 201 16.80 -11.01 1.35
N ASN A 202 17.07 -12.00 0.53
CA ASN A 202 17.50 -11.80 -0.86
C ASN A 202 16.41 -11.17 -1.72
N PHE A 203 15.15 -11.57 -1.52
CA PHE A 203 14.01 -10.96 -2.20
C PHE A 203 13.88 -9.48 -1.83
N VAL A 204 13.92 -9.13 -0.55
CA VAL A 204 13.82 -7.73 -0.10
C VAL A 204 15.01 -6.89 -0.60
N LYS A 205 16.22 -7.47 -0.62
CA LYS A 205 17.39 -6.81 -1.23
C LYS A 205 17.20 -6.56 -2.73
N GLU A 206 16.59 -7.49 -3.47
CA GLU A 206 16.31 -7.28 -4.89
C GLU A 206 15.25 -6.18 -5.10
N ILE A 207 14.19 -6.14 -4.28
CA ILE A 207 13.23 -5.02 -4.30
C ILE A 207 13.95 -3.69 -4.08
N ARG A 208 14.85 -3.61 -3.11
CA ARG A 208 15.69 -2.44 -2.90
C ARG A 208 16.54 -2.10 -4.14
N SER A 209 17.17 -3.09 -4.74
CA SER A 209 18.00 -2.90 -5.93
C SER A 209 17.19 -2.37 -7.11
N ILE A 210 15.94 -2.84 -7.30
CA ILE A 210 15.01 -2.29 -8.30
C ILE A 210 14.71 -0.83 -8.01
N VAL A 211 14.41 -0.49 -6.75
CA VAL A 211 14.17 0.91 -6.35
C VAL A 211 15.37 1.80 -6.67
N GLU A 212 16.60 1.34 -6.40
CA GLU A 212 17.83 2.06 -6.68
C GLU A 212 18.06 2.24 -8.20
N ARG A 213 17.93 1.17 -9.00
CA ARG A 213 18.08 1.21 -10.46
C ARG A 213 17.06 2.13 -11.14
N THR A 214 15.81 2.05 -10.72
CA THR A 214 14.72 2.88 -11.26
C THR A 214 14.70 4.30 -10.69
N LYS A 215 15.52 4.60 -9.69
CA LYS A 215 15.51 5.89 -8.97
C LYS A 215 14.14 6.22 -8.38
N SER A 216 13.41 5.20 -7.94
CA SER A 216 12.14 5.32 -7.23
C SER A 216 12.35 5.88 -5.83
N ILE A 217 11.28 6.27 -5.13
CA ILE A 217 11.39 6.87 -3.78
C ILE A 217 11.86 5.84 -2.75
N GLY A 218 11.35 4.60 -2.84
CA GLY A 218 11.60 3.56 -1.87
C GLY A 218 10.58 2.44 -1.95
N PHE A 219 10.53 1.65 -0.90
CA PHE A 219 9.49 0.64 -0.68
C PHE A 219 9.08 0.59 0.79
N CYS A 220 7.84 0.16 1.04
CA CYS A 220 7.33 -0.15 2.37
C CYS A 220 7.10 -1.65 2.49
N TYR A 221 7.71 -2.27 3.50
CA TYR A 221 7.43 -3.66 3.80
C TYR A 221 6.13 -3.75 4.59
N TRP A 222 5.15 -4.47 4.05
CA TRP A 222 3.84 -4.60 4.67
C TRP A 222 3.79 -5.79 5.62
N GLY A 223 3.18 -5.60 6.79
CA GLY A 223 2.98 -6.67 7.76
C GLY A 223 4.25 -7.19 8.44
N GLY A 224 5.34 -6.42 8.44
CA GLY A 224 6.59 -6.83 9.06
C GLY A 224 6.48 -7.20 10.56
N GLU A 225 5.50 -6.62 11.26
CA GLU A 225 5.15 -6.85 12.66
C GLU A 225 4.01 -7.87 12.87
N TRP A 226 3.44 -8.42 11.80
CA TRP A 226 2.27 -9.31 11.88
C TRP A 226 2.67 -10.75 12.24
N ILE A 227 3.29 -10.89 13.40
CA ILE A 227 3.72 -12.18 13.97
C ILE A 227 2.53 -13.01 14.46
N ALA A 228 2.76 -14.30 14.68
CA ALA A 228 1.84 -15.14 15.45
C ALA A 228 1.73 -14.61 16.89
N PHE A 229 0.53 -14.34 17.38
CA PHE A 229 0.33 -13.67 18.68
C PHE A 229 -0.79 -14.29 19.53
N LYS A 230 -1.60 -15.19 18.98
CA LYS A 230 -2.75 -15.80 19.69
C LYS A 230 -2.45 -17.19 20.24
N GLY A 231 -1.21 -17.69 20.09
CA GLY A 231 -0.79 -19.03 20.51
C GLY A 231 -0.94 -20.09 19.41
N ASP A 232 -0.30 -21.21 19.63
CA ASP A 232 -0.05 -22.31 18.66
C ASP A 232 -1.31 -23.04 18.13
N LYS A 233 -2.47 -22.81 18.74
CA LYS A 233 -3.76 -23.40 18.34
C LYS A 233 -4.76 -22.39 17.79
N ALA A 234 -4.36 -21.15 17.61
CA ALA A 234 -5.25 -20.12 17.05
C ALA A 234 -5.69 -20.49 15.63
N THR A 235 -6.93 -20.19 15.29
CA THR A 235 -7.51 -20.35 13.95
C THR A 235 -7.86 -19.00 13.32
N ASP A 236 -7.65 -17.91 14.08
CA ASP A 236 -7.96 -16.53 13.73
C ASP A 236 -6.78 -15.60 14.11
N GLY A 237 -5.55 -16.10 14.05
CA GLY A 237 -4.31 -15.37 14.26
C GLY A 237 -3.92 -14.49 13.06
N SER A 238 -2.62 -14.37 12.81
CA SER A 238 -2.10 -13.61 11.67
C SER A 238 -1.95 -14.50 10.44
N SER A 239 -2.71 -14.24 9.38
CA SER A 239 -2.52 -14.90 8.07
C SER A 239 -1.24 -14.49 7.33
N TYR A 240 -0.48 -13.58 7.89
CA TYR A 240 0.80 -13.08 7.37
C TYR A 240 2.00 -13.42 8.27
N GLU A 241 1.82 -14.23 9.29
CA GLU A 241 2.84 -14.55 10.29
C GLU A 241 4.15 -15.07 9.68
N ASN A 242 4.05 -15.82 8.57
CA ASN A 242 5.19 -16.37 7.84
C ASN A 242 5.87 -15.35 6.90
N GLN A 243 5.30 -14.15 6.78
CA GLN A 243 5.85 -13.03 6.01
C GLN A 243 6.37 -11.91 6.92
N ALA A 244 6.22 -12.03 8.25
CA ALA A 244 6.73 -11.06 9.20
C ALA A 244 8.27 -10.89 9.09
N LEU A 245 8.80 -9.81 9.66
CA LEU A 245 10.25 -9.58 9.79
C LEU A 245 10.81 -10.16 11.10
N PHE A 246 10.00 -10.95 11.78
CA PHE A 246 10.37 -11.72 12.98
C PHE A 246 9.98 -13.18 12.78
N ASP A 247 10.80 -14.10 13.27
CA ASP A 247 10.47 -15.53 13.20
C ASP A 247 9.43 -15.93 14.27
N PHE A 248 9.01 -17.20 14.25
CA PHE A 248 8.03 -17.73 15.20
C PHE A 248 8.50 -17.73 16.67
N GLN A 249 9.76 -17.44 16.93
CA GLN A 249 10.32 -17.19 18.26
C GLN A 249 10.50 -15.69 18.53
N HIS A 250 9.88 -14.82 17.71
CA HIS A 250 9.90 -13.36 17.78
C HIS A 250 11.30 -12.75 17.68
N LYS A 251 12.23 -13.45 17.03
CA LYS A 251 13.59 -12.96 16.75
C LYS A 251 13.63 -12.24 15.41
N ALA A 252 14.26 -11.07 15.38
CA ALA A 252 14.44 -10.31 14.16
C ALA A 252 15.16 -11.15 13.07
N LEU A 253 14.63 -11.08 11.84
CA LEU A 253 15.14 -11.83 10.70
C LEU A 253 16.24 -11.07 9.96
N PRO A 254 17.13 -11.78 9.23
CA PRO A 254 18.18 -11.15 8.43
C PRO A 254 17.69 -10.14 7.39
N ALA A 255 16.42 -10.23 6.99
CA ALA A 255 15.78 -9.29 6.07
C ALA A 255 15.83 -7.83 6.54
N PHE A 256 15.95 -7.55 7.84
CA PHE A 256 16.18 -6.20 8.36
C PHE A 256 17.40 -5.51 7.76
N SER A 257 18.44 -6.26 7.38
CA SER A 257 19.63 -5.69 6.74
C SER A 257 19.39 -5.12 5.33
N ALA A 258 18.23 -5.41 4.73
CA ALA A 258 17.87 -4.86 3.42
C ALA A 258 17.37 -3.41 3.50
N PHE A 259 17.11 -2.89 4.69
CA PHE A 259 16.64 -1.51 4.90
C PHE A 259 17.75 -0.50 5.19
N HIS A 260 19.01 -0.95 5.19
CA HIS A 260 20.19 -0.13 5.52
C HIS A 260 21.15 -0.01 4.36
#